data_9b4375db9cca63494c729b5078f52eff
#
_entry.id   9b4375db9cca63494c729b5078f52eff
#
_cell.length_a   1.000
_cell.length_b   1.000
_cell.length_c   1.000
_cell.angle_alpha   90.00
_cell.angle_beta   90.00
_cell.angle_gamma   90.00
#
_symmetry.space_group_name_H-M   'P 1'
#
loop_
_entity.id
_entity.type
_entity.pdbx_description
1 polymer ?
#
loop_
_entity_poly.entity_id
_entity_poly.type
_entity_poly.pdbx_seq_one_letter_code
_entity_poly.pdbx_strand_id
1 'polypeptide(L)'
;TFTFVDNCYGEFTETAEPCSLGADIIVGSLIKNAGGGMADIGGYIAGTHDAVELCGYRLSCPGVGLEAGASLGQTRNILKGFFYAPHTVAEALKTAHLAAYLFSEAGFSVNPAPFETRYDIIQAITLGSGDALVGFCRGIQSASPVDSHVSPEPWAMPGYADPVVMAAGAFVGGASIELSADGPMREPYTCLLYTSPSPRDGL
;
A
#
# COMPACT_ATOMS: atom_id res chain seq x y z
N THR A 1 -18.57 -3.00 -22.15
CA THR A 1 -17.23 -2.68 -21.65
C THR A 1 -17.38 -2.13 -20.26
N PHE A 2 -16.61 -2.65 -19.29
CA PHE A 2 -16.56 -2.13 -17.94
C PHE A 2 -15.30 -1.27 -17.75
N THR A 3 -15.44 -0.18 -17.00
CA THR A 3 -14.31 0.59 -16.47
C THR A 3 -13.89 -0.04 -15.15
N PHE A 4 -12.70 -0.59 -15.12
CA PHE A 4 -12.11 -1.29 -13.98
C PHE A 4 -10.96 -0.45 -13.39
N VAL A 5 -10.95 -0.26 -12.07
CA VAL A 5 -9.90 0.47 -11.36
C VAL A 5 -9.31 -0.39 -10.25
N ASP A 6 -7.99 -0.58 -10.26
CA ASP A 6 -7.25 -1.02 -9.08
C ASP A 6 -7.06 0.20 -8.18
N ASN A 7 -7.74 0.19 -7.02
CA ASN A 7 -7.79 1.33 -6.12
C ASN A 7 -6.79 1.19 -4.94
N CYS A 8 -5.86 0.23 -5.01
CA CYS A 8 -4.84 0.08 -3.98
C CYS A 8 -4.10 1.39 -3.76
N TYR A 9 -3.99 1.80 -2.50
CA TYR A 9 -3.39 3.05 -2.01
C TYR A 9 -4.21 4.33 -2.23
N GLY A 10 -5.28 4.29 -3.04
CA GLY A 10 -6.16 5.44 -3.28
C GLY A 10 -7.31 5.56 -2.27
N GLU A 11 -7.68 4.47 -1.60
CA GLU A 11 -8.83 4.45 -0.71
C GLU A 11 -8.69 5.48 0.43
N PHE A 12 -9.75 6.24 0.68
CA PHE A 12 -9.86 7.27 1.73
C PHE A 12 -8.88 8.44 1.59
N THR A 13 -8.21 8.61 0.45
CA THR A 13 -7.37 9.78 0.20
C THR A 13 -8.18 10.99 -0.25
N GLU A 14 -9.34 10.75 -0.86
CA GLU A 14 -10.30 11.74 -1.32
C GLU A 14 -11.69 11.48 -0.75
N THR A 15 -12.59 12.45 -0.91
CA THR A 15 -13.99 12.35 -0.48
C THR A 15 -14.86 11.55 -1.43
N ALA A 16 -14.37 11.24 -2.61
CA ALA A 16 -15.06 10.49 -3.65
C ALA A 16 -14.20 9.30 -4.11
N GLU A 17 -14.75 8.11 -4.05
CA GLU A 17 -14.12 6.91 -4.59
C GLU A 17 -14.43 6.75 -6.08
N PRO A 18 -13.61 6.01 -6.87
CA PRO A 18 -13.76 5.94 -8.33
C PRO A 18 -15.15 5.51 -8.83
N CYS A 19 -15.85 4.66 -8.08
CA CYS A 19 -17.21 4.26 -8.46
C CYS A 19 -18.22 5.43 -8.43
N SER A 20 -18.03 6.41 -7.54
CA SER A 20 -18.87 7.60 -7.51
C SER A 20 -18.56 8.58 -8.66
N LEU A 21 -17.44 8.37 -9.35
CA LEU A 21 -16.98 9.15 -10.49
C LEU A 21 -17.19 8.43 -11.83
N GLY A 22 -17.85 7.27 -11.83
CA GLY A 22 -18.24 6.56 -13.04
C GLY A 22 -17.46 5.28 -13.36
N ALA A 23 -16.58 4.82 -12.47
CA ALA A 23 -16.01 3.48 -12.59
C ALA A 23 -17.09 2.43 -12.31
N ASP A 24 -17.15 1.37 -13.13
CA ASP A 24 -18.10 0.28 -12.93
C ASP A 24 -17.70 -0.64 -11.80
N ILE A 25 -16.39 -0.77 -11.57
CA ILE A 25 -15.83 -1.70 -10.60
C ILE A 25 -14.48 -1.20 -10.08
N ILE A 26 -14.28 -1.31 -8.78
CA ILE A 26 -13.00 -1.12 -8.11
C ILE A 26 -12.60 -2.40 -7.38
N VAL A 27 -11.32 -2.61 -7.29
CA VAL A 27 -10.72 -3.68 -6.48
C VAL A 27 -9.61 -3.12 -5.63
N GLY A 28 -9.34 -3.74 -4.51
CA GLY A 28 -8.24 -3.36 -3.66
C GLY A 28 -7.89 -4.44 -2.64
N SER A 29 -6.81 -4.19 -1.92
CA SER A 29 -6.30 -5.10 -0.90
C SER A 29 -6.69 -4.63 0.49
N LEU A 30 -7.21 -5.56 1.30
CA LEU A 30 -7.55 -5.28 2.71
C LEU A 30 -6.33 -5.24 3.63
N ILE A 31 -5.15 -5.70 3.18
CA ILE A 31 -3.91 -5.53 3.93
C ILE A 31 -3.23 -4.16 3.68
N LYS A 32 -3.91 -3.28 2.92
CA LYS A 32 -3.46 -1.91 2.59
C LYS A 32 -4.42 -0.90 3.21
N ASN A 33 -4.67 0.22 2.53
CA ASN A 33 -5.50 1.31 3.04
C ASN A 33 -6.84 0.85 3.63
N ALA A 34 -7.61 0.08 2.87
CA ALA A 34 -8.95 -0.32 3.26
C ALA A 34 -9.02 -1.19 4.52
N GLY A 35 -7.95 -1.86 4.88
CA GLY A 35 -7.88 -2.65 6.12
C GLY A 35 -7.31 -1.91 7.33
N GLY A 36 -6.89 -0.65 7.17
CA GLY A 36 -6.48 0.23 8.28
C GLY A 36 -5.37 -0.32 9.18
N GLY A 37 -4.50 -1.20 8.66
CA GLY A 37 -3.46 -1.88 9.43
C GLY A 37 -3.95 -2.97 10.38
N MET A 38 -5.24 -3.37 10.30
CA MET A 38 -5.83 -4.36 11.20
C MET A 38 -6.29 -5.64 10.51
N ALA A 39 -6.52 -5.61 9.21
CA ALA A 39 -6.89 -6.79 8.45
C ALA A 39 -5.63 -7.58 8.08
N ASP A 40 -5.57 -8.83 8.48
CA ASP A 40 -4.41 -9.71 8.24
C ASP A 40 -4.37 -10.26 6.82
N ILE A 41 -5.51 -10.34 6.15
CA ILE A 41 -5.67 -10.90 4.81
C ILE A 41 -6.84 -10.24 4.09
N GLY A 42 -6.94 -10.50 2.79
CA GLY A 42 -8.14 -10.29 2.02
C GLY A 42 -8.01 -9.20 0.96
N GLY A 43 -9.02 -9.15 0.15
CA GLY A 43 -9.25 -8.13 -0.86
C GLY A 43 -10.73 -7.79 -0.91
N TYR A 44 -11.06 -6.75 -1.63
CA TYR A 44 -12.44 -6.36 -1.86
C TYR A 44 -12.69 -6.08 -3.34
N ILE A 45 -13.93 -6.25 -3.72
CA ILE A 45 -14.48 -5.84 -5.00
C ILE A 45 -15.74 -5.03 -4.69
N ALA A 46 -15.84 -3.83 -5.22
CA ALA A 46 -17.02 -2.99 -5.10
C ALA A 46 -17.35 -2.35 -6.43
N GLY A 47 -18.62 -2.05 -6.69
CA GLY A 47 -19.03 -1.45 -7.95
C GLY A 47 -20.50 -1.64 -8.25
N THR A 48 -20.86 -1.58 -9.53
CA THR A 48 -22.25 -1.85 -9.98
C THR A 48 -22.64 -3.28 -9.67
N HIS A 49 -23.93 -3.50 -9.41
CA HIS A 49 -24.48 -4.82 -9.12
C HIS A 49 -24.05 -5.88 -10.16
N ASP A 50 -24.19 -5.55 -11.43
CA ASP A 50 -23.89 -6.49 -12.51
C ASP A 50 -22.40 -6.87 -12.55
N ALA A 51 -21.50 -5.88 -12.33
CA ALA A 51 -20.07 -6.13 -12.31
C ALA A 51 -19.65 -7.00 -11.13
N VAL A 52 -20.18 -6.71 -9.93
CA VAL A 52 -19.90 -7.47 -8.70
C VAL A 52 -20.46 -8.89 -8.80
N GLU A 53 -21.67 -9.07 -9.35
CA GLU A 53 -22.27 -10.38 -9.56
C GLU A 53 -21.43 -11.25 -10.49
N LEU A 54 -20.97 -10.70 -11.63
CA LEU A 54 -20.08 -11.42 -12.56
C LEU A 54 -18.78 -11.86 -11.89
N CYS A 55 -18.19 -11.01 -11.03
CA CYS A 55 -17.03 -11.39 -10.23
C CYS A 55 -17.36 -12.50 -9.22
N GLY A 56 -18.53 -12.42 -8.60
CA GLY A 56 -19.01 -13.41 -7.64
C GLY A 56 -19.08 -14.82 -8.19
N TYR A 57 -19.48 -14.98 -9.46
CA TYR A 57 -19.49 -16.30 -10.13
C TYR A 57 -18.09 -16.91 -10.30
N ARG A 58 -17.03 -16.13 -10.18
CA ARG A 58 -15.63 -16.56 -10.32
C ARG A 58 -14.88 -16.64 -8.99
N LEU A 59 -15.44 -16.07 -7.92
CA LEU A 59 -14.77 -15.95 -6.63
C LEU A 59 -14.55 -17.29 -5.92
N SER A 60 -15.51 -18.18 -6.05
CA SER A 60 -15.46 -19.52 -5.44
C SER A 60 -15.43 -20.61 -6.51
N CYS A 61 -16.27 -21.62 -6.43
CA CYS A 61 -16.38 -22.64 -7.45
C CYS A 61 -17.61 -22.41 -8.35
N PRO A 62 -17.61 -22.94 -9.59
CA PRO A 62 -18.73 -22.82 -10.49
C PRO A 62 -20.05 -23.27 -9.87
N GLY A 63 -21.08 -22.45 -9.99
CA GLY A 63 -22.43 -22.72 -9.48
C GLY A 63 -22.67 -22.35 -8.02
N VAL A 64 -21.65 -21.92 -7.27
CA VAL A 64 -21.78 -21.50 -5.87
C VAL A 64 -21.87 -19.97 -5.76
N GLY A 65 -21.12 -19.24 -6.58
CA GLY A 65 -21.14 -17.76 -6.58
C GLY A 65 -20.79 -17.16 -5.23
N LEU A 66 -21.65 -16.25 -4.75
CA LEU A 66 -21.49 -15.54 -3.46
C LEU A 66 -22.15 -16.25 -2.28
N GLU A 67 -22.81 -17.38 -2.49
CA GLU A 67 -23.55 -18.09 -1.42
C GLU A 67 -22.62 -18.80 -0.41
N ALA A 68 -21.40 -19.08 -0.81
CA ALA A 68 -20.40 -19.70 0.06
C ALA A 68 -19.09 -18.93 0.03
N GLY A 69 -18.43 -18.90 1.15
CA GLY A 69 -17.13 -18.29 1.33
C GLY A 69 -16.76 -18.33 2.82
N ALA A 70 -15.48 -18.55 3.10
CA ALA A 70 -14.98 -18.57 4.45
C ALA A 70 -14.07 -17.37 4.65
N SER A 71 -14.39 -16.49 5.59
CA SER A 71 -13.51 -15.40 6.03
C SER A 71 -12.44 -15.88 7.03
N LEU A 72 -12.40 -17.16 7.37
CA LEU A 72 -11.47 -17.76 8.32
C LEU A 72 -11.41 -17.01 9.67
N GLY A 73 -12.54 -16.47 10.13
CA GLY A 73 -12.64 -15.69 11.36
C GLY A 73 -12.16 -14.23 11.25
N GLN A 74 -11.76 -13.78 10.07
CA GLN A 74 -11.17 -12.44 9.86
C GLN A 74 -12.20 -11.32 9.76
N THR A 75 -13.48 -11.60 9.61
CA THR A 75 -14.53 -10.60 9.37
C THR A 75 -14.47 -9.45 10.39
N ARG A 76 -14.26 -9.75 11.68
CA ARG A 76 -14.19 -8.72 12.72
C ARG A 76 -12.99 -7.80 12.53
N ASN A 77 -11.81 -8.33 12.23
CA ASN A 77 -10.60 -7.54 11.99
C ASN A 77 -10.75 -6.69 10.72
N ILE A 78 -11.32 -7.27 9.66
CA ILE A 78 -11.62 -6.55 8.41
C ILE A 78 -12.57 -5.38 8.67
N LEU A 79 -13.70 -5.60 9.34
CA LEU A 79 -14.67 -4.54 9.63
C LEU A 79 -14.10 -3.47 10.57
N LYS A 80 -13.32 -3.87 11.58
CA LYS A 80 -12.65 -2.95 12.49
C LYS A 80 -11.60 -2.13 11.74
N GLY A 81 -10.81 -2.77 10.90
CA GLY A 81 -9.82 -2.11 10.06
C GLY A 81 -10.46 -1.09 9.12
N PHE A 82 -11.51 -1.49 8.42
CA PHE A 82 -12.27 -0.60 7.55
C PHE A 82 -12.84 0.62 8.30
N PHE A 83 -13.33 0.43 9.53
CA PHE A 83 -13.81 1.53 10.37
C PHE A 83 -12.69 2.54 10.71
N TYR A 84 -11.47 2.05 10.98
CA TYR A 84 -10.34 2.91 11.31
C TYR A 84 -9.54 3.39 10.08
N ALA A 85 -9.77 2.82 8.90
CA ALA A 85 -9.00 3.09 7.70
C ALA A 85 -8.89 4.59 7.35
N PRO A 86 -9.96 5.42 7.42
CA PRO A 86 -9.82 6.85 7.14
C PRO A 86 -8.83 7.56 8.06
N HIS A 87 -8.79 7.19 9.35
CA HIS A 87 -7.82 7.74 10.29
C HIS A 87 -6.39 7.29 9.97
N THR A 88 -6.19 6.00 9.73
CA THR A 88 -4.88 5.43 9.40
C THR A 88 -4.32 6.02 8.09
N VAL A 89 -5.16 6.17 7.07
CA VAL A 89 -4.79 6.80 5.79
C VAL A 89 -4.43 8.28 5.97
N ALA A 90 -5.20 9.02 6.79
CA ALA A 90 -4.87 10.41 7.09
C ALA A 90 -3.50 10.55 7.76
N GLU A 91 -3.12 9.65 8.66
CA GLU A 91 -1.79 9.63 9.27
C GLU A 91 -0.70 9.24 8.26
N ALA A 92 -0.97 8.26 7.39
CA ALA A 92 -0.05 7.91 6.30
C ALA A 92 0.20 9.09 5.35
N LEU A 93 -0.84 9.84 4.99
CA LEU A 93 -0.70 11.06 4.17
C LEU A 93 0.17 12.12 4.85
N LYS A 94 0.01 12.35 6.16
CA LYS A 94 0.86 13.28 6.92
C LYS A 94 2.32 12.84 6.89
N THR A 95 2.58 11.55 7.06
CA THR A 95 3.93 10.98 7.00
C THR A 95 4.52 11.12 5.61
N ALA A 96 3.74 10.87 4.56
CA ALA A 96 4.19 11.06 3.18
C ALA A 96 4.55 12.53 2.88
N HIS A 97 3.75 13.50 3.34
CA HIS A 97 4.09 14.92 3.23
C HIS A 97 5.37 15.28 3.98
N LEU A 98 5.53 14.77 5.21
CA LEU A 98 6.73 14.99 6.01
C LEU A 98 7.97 14.40 5.33
N ALA A 99 7.88 13.17 4.84
CA ALA A 99 8.96 12.53 4.09
C ALA A 99 9.33 13.32 2.84
N ALA A 100 8.34 13.74 2.04
CA ALA A 100 8.59 14.60 0.88
C ALA A 100 9.35 15.87 1.26
N TYR A 101 8.93 16.55 2.33
CA TYR A 101 9.58 17.76 2.79
C TYR A 101 11.04 17.50 3.22
N LEU A 102 11.27 16.52 4.09
CA LEU A 102 12.60 16.23 4.61
C LEU A 102 13.58 15.79 3.51
N PHE A 103 13.15 14.93 2.59
CA PHE A 103 14.02 14.48 1.50
C PHE A 103 14.26 15.56 0.45
N SER A 104 13.27 16.42 0.18
CA SER A 104 13.45 17.61 -0.68
C SER A 104 14.46 18.58 -0.09
N GLU A 105 14.38 18.88 1.22
CA GLU A 105 15.37 19.72 1.91
C GLU A 105 16.77 19.10 1.94
N ALA A 106 16.85 17.76 1.96
CA ALA A 106 18.11 17.05 1.84
C ALA A 106 18.68 17.00 0.41
N GLY A 107 17.98 17.56 -0.57
CA GLY A 107 18.42 17.68 -1.96
C GLY A 107 18.05 16.51 -2.86
N PHE A 108 17.18 15.60 -2.41
CA PHE A 108 16.66 14.51 -3.25
C PHE A 108 15.47 14.98 -4.10
N SER A 109 15.33 14.39 -5.28
CA SER A 109 14.10 14.54 -6.08
C SER A 109 12.99 13.67 -5.49
N VAL A 110 11.83 14.28 -5.25
CA VAL A 110 10.66 13.62 -4.64
C VAL A 110 9.42 13.82 -5.49
N ASN A 111 8.52 12.84 -5.49
CA ASN A 111 7.24 12.92 -6.19
C ASN A 111 6.16 12.12 -5.41
N PRO A 112 5.01 12.73 -5.05
CA PRO A 112 4.65 14.14 -5.19
C PRO A 112 5.54 15.09 -4.39
N ALA A 113 5.52 16.39 -4.74
CA ALA A 113 6.22 17.43 -4.00
C ALA A 113 5.59 17.66 -2.60
N PRO A 114 6.29 18.29 -1.63
CA PRO A 114 5.84 18.37 -0.23
C PRO A 114 4.43 18.94 -0.01
N PHE A 115 3.99 19.86 -0.84
CA PHE A 115 2.69 20.52 -0.71
C PHE A 115 1.73 20.24 -1.87
N GLU A 116 2.07 19.27 -2.69
CA GLU A 116 1.24 18.83 -3.81
C GLU A 116 0.07 17.97 -3.31
N THR A 117 -1.09 18.08 -3.96
CA THR A 117 -2.25 17.24 -3.66
C THR A 117 -1.90 15.78 -3.94
N ARG A 118 -2.33 14.89 -3.04
CA ARG A 118 -2.07 13.46 -3.12
C ARG A 118 -3.34 12.69 -3.37
N TYR A 119 -3.22 11.66 -4.19
CA TYR A 119 -4.30 10.71 -4.51
C TYR A 119 -3.97 9.28 -4.09
N ASP A 120 -2.83 9.13 -3.43
CA ASP A 120 -2.38 7.89 -2.78
C ASP A 120 -1.45 8.22 -1.58
N ILE A 121 -1.04 7.19 -0.84
CA ILE A 121 -0.15 7.33 0.31
C ILE A 121 1.34 7.16 -0.03
N ILE A 122 1.68 7.02 -1.30
CA ILE A 122 3.02 6.68 -1.75
C ILE A 122 3.89 7.94 -1.81
N GLN A 123 5.13 7.84 -1.34
CA GLN A 123 6.15 8.84 -1.57
C GLN A 123 7.30 8.24 -2.38
N ALA A 124 7.47 8.71 -3.59
CA ALA A 124 8.63 8.37 -4.40
C ALA A 124 9.81 9.29 -4.06
N ILE A 125 10.99 8.69 -3.88
CA ILE A 125 12.25 9.37 -3.55
C ILE A 125 13.32 8.85 -4.50
N THR A 126 13.89 9.72 -5.33
CA THR A 126 14.95 9.36 -6.26
C THR A 126 16.29 9.44 -5.56
N LEU A 127 16.94 8.30 -5.38
CA LEU A 127 18.18 8.16 -4.61
C LEU A 127 19.45 8.21 -5.46
N GLY A 128 19.34 8.04 -6.78
CA GLY A 128 20.40 8.27 -7.75
C GLY A 128 21.46 7.16 -7.90
N SER A 129 21.48 6.17 -6.99
CA SER A 129 22.35 5.01 -7.11
C SER A 129 21.77 3.75 -6.46
N GLY A 130 22.22 2.58 -6.93
CA GLY A 130 21.78 1.29 -6.34
C GLY A 130 22.21 1.14 -4.89
N ASP A 131 23.42 1.58 -4.55
CA ASP A 131 23.92 1.51 -3.17
C ASP A 131 23.09 2.41 -2.23
N ALA A 132 22.68 3.59 -2.68
CA ALA A 132 21.83 4.48 -1.91
C ALA A 132 20.43 3.86 -1.70
N LEU A 133 19.86 3.23 -2.75
CA LEU A 133 18.57 2.55 -2.64
C LEU A 133 18.62 1.36 -1.65
N VAL A 134 19.64 0.53 -1.74
CA VAL A 134 19.86 -0.58 -0.79
C VAL A 134 20.07 -0.05 0.63
N GLY A 135 20.91 0.98 0.78
CA GLY A 135 21.17 1.64 2.07
C GLY A 135 19.90 2.22 2.70
N PHE A 136 19.06 2.85 1.89
CA PHE A 136 17.76 3.37 2.33
C PHE A 136 16.84 2.27 2.84
N CYS A 137 16.62 1.21 2.07
CA CYS A 137 15.80 0.07 2.48
C CYS A 137 16.33 -0.61 3.75
N ARG A 138 17.66 -0.75 3.89
CA ARG A 138 18.29 -1.27 5.11
C ARG A 138 18.06 -0.36 6.32
N GLY A 139 18.12 0.95 6.13
CA GLY A 139 17.81 1.94 7.17
C GLY A 139 16.36 1.80 7.67
N ILE A 140 15.40 1.75 6.76
CA ILE A 140 13.97 1.51 7.07
C ILE A 140 13.78 0.17 7.79
N GLN A 141 14.36 -0.91 7.26
CA GLN A 141 14.26 -2.24 7.89
C GLN A 141 14.81 -2.26 9.31
N SER A 142 15.94 -1.64 9.54
CA SER A 142 16.58 -1.61 10.87
C SER A 142 15.77 -0.85 11.92
N ALA A 143 14.92 0.09 11.49
CA ALA A 143 14.01 0.84 12.34
C ALA A 143 12.61 0.22 12.47
N SER A 144 12.34 -0.85 11.73
CA SER A 144 11.03 -1.50 11.68
C SER A 144 10.68 -2.23 12.98
N PRO A 145 9.39 -2.37 13.33
CA PRO A 145 8.97 -3.08 14.53
C PRO A 145 9.21 -4.59 14.46
N VAL A 146 9.22 -5.16 13.25
CA VAL A 146 9.40 -6.59 12.99
C VAL A 146 10.64 -6.80 12.13
N ASP A 147 11.39 -7.86 12.41
CA ASP A 147 12.58 -8.28 11.65
C ASP A 147 13.65 -7.18 11.44
N SER A 148 13.79 -6.27 12.40
CA SER A 148 14.78 -5.17 12.34
C SER A 148 16.23 -5.63 12.21
N HIS A 149 16.53 -6.89 12.55
CA HIS A 149 17.85 -7.51 12.41
C HIS A 149 18.15 -8.02 11.00
N VAL A 150 17.15 -8.08 10.13
CA VAL A 150 17.30 -8.54 8.73
C VAL A 150 17.90 -7.40 7.90
N SER A 151 18.78 -7.76 6.98
CA SER A 151 19.37 -6.82 6.01
C SER A 151 18.81 -7.09 4.62
N PRO A 152 17.95 -6.23 4.08
CA PRO A 152 17.43 -6.39 2.73
C PRO A 152 18.53 -6.38 1.67
N GLU A 153 18.39 -7.27 0.68
CA GLU A 153 19.27 -7.33 -0.50
C GLU A 153 18.43 -7.40 -1.77
N PRO A 154 18.95 -6.89 -2.89
CA PRO A 154 18.26 -7.01 -4.18
C PRO A 154 18.08 -8.48 -4.57
N TRP A 155 16.91 -8.84 -5.05
CA TRP A 155 16.63 -10.19 -5.55
C TRP A 155 15.70 -10.16 -6.75
N ALA A 156 15.76 -11.20 -7.58
CA ALA A 156 14.89 -11.34 -8.73
C ALA A 156 13.48 -11.69 -8.29
N MET A 157 12.53 -10.79 -8.53
CA MET A 157 11.13 -10.96 -8.16
C MET A 157 10.32 -11.41 -9.39
N PRO A 158 9.47 -12.45 -9.30
CA PRO A 158 8.64 -12.89 -10.41
C PRO A 158 7.77 -11.74 -10.96
N GLY A 159 7.79 -11.58 -12.28
CA GLY A 159 7.02 -10.52 -12.96
C GLY A 159 7.75 -9.18 -13.11
N TYR A 160 8.95 -9.03 -12.55
CA TYR A 160 9.78 -7.84 -12.71
C TYR A 160 11.00 -8.12 -13.60
N ALA A 161 11.35 -7.14 -14.44
CA ALA A 161 12.53 -7.25 -15.30
C ALA A 161 13.83 -7.03 -14.53
N ASP A 162 13.80 -6.13 -13.55
CA ASP A 162 14.95 -5.76 -12.73
C ASP A 162 14.82 -6.35 -11.32
N PRO A 163 15.93 -6.68 -10.65
CA PRO A 163 15.89 -7.03 -9.23
C PRO A 163 15.25 -5.91 -8.40
N VAL A 164 14.58 -6.27 -7.33
CA VAL A 164 13.94 -5.32 -6.40
C VAL A 164 14.58 -5.48 -5.02
N VAL A 165 14.85 -4.36 -4.34
CA VAL A 165 15.16 -4.36 -2.91
C VAL A 165 13.94 -3.86 -2.15
N MET A 166 13.63 -4.50 -1.02
CA MET A 166 12.43 -4.19 -0.23
C MET A 166 12.71 -4.27 1.26
N ALA A 167 12.31 -3.24 2.00
CA ALA A 167 12.12 -3.29 3.44
C ALA A 167 10.65 -3.64 3.73
N ALA A 168 10.42 -4.61 4.61
CA ALA A 168 9.08 -5.15 4.89
C ALA A 168 8.97 -5.56 6.37
N GLY A 169 9.15 -4.60 7.27
CA GLY A 169 9.13 -4.83 8.71
C GLY A 169 7.75 -4.61 9.36
N ALA A 170 6.67 -4.95 8.65
CA ALA A 170 5.29 -4.86 9.12
C ALA A 170 4.84 -6.14 9.85
N PHE A 171 3.82 -6.04 10.72
CA PHE A 171 3.22 -7.19 11.41
C PHE A 171 2.52 -8.14 10.44
N VAL A 172 1.94 -7.60 9.37
CA VAL A 172 1.32 -8.38 8.30
C VAL A 172 2.19 -8.27 7.05
N GLY A 173 2.62 -9.42 6.52
CA GLY A 173 3.44 -9.45 5.31
C GLY A 173 2.74 -8.77 4.13
N GLY A 174 3.38 -7.76 3.53
CA GLY A 174 2.83 -6.96 2.44
C GLY A 174 1.87 -5.84 2.85
N ALA A 175 1.67 -5.60 4.16
CA ALA A 175 0.85 -4.50 4.66
C ALA A 175 1.58 -3.16 4.53
N SER A 176 1.59 -2.60 3.33
CA SER A 176 2.30 -1.35 3.04
C SER A 176 1.76 -0.16 3.83
N ILE A 177 0.50 -0.19 4.26
CA ILE A 177 -0.07 0.87 5.13
C ILE A 177 0.64 0.92 6.49
N GLU A 178 1.25 -0.16 6.95
CA GLU A 178 2.06 -0.16 8.17
C GLU A 178 3.45 0.40 7.89
N LEU A 179 4.19 -0.26 7.01
CA LEU A 179 5.54 0.14 6.60
C LEU A 179 5.99 -0.66 5.37
N SER A 180 6.42 0.01 4.33
CA SER A 180 7.15 -0.58 3.22
C SER A 180 8.06 0.45 2.57
N ALA A 181 9.23 0.02 2.12
CA ALA A 181 10.11 0.82 1.27
C ALA A 181 10.73 -0.12 0.24
N ASP A 182 10.43 0.09 -1.02
CA ASP A 182 10.91 -0.77 -2.09
C ASP A 182 11.30 0.04 -3.34
N GLY A 183 12.14 -0.55 -4.16
CA GLY A 183 12.51 0.03 -5.42
C GLY A 183 13.25 -0.95 -6.34
N PRO A 184 13.07 -0.80 -7.67
CA PRO A 184 13.79 -1.59 -8.65
C PRO A 184 15.24 -1.12 -8.77
N MET A 185 16.15 -2.07 -8.95
CA MET A 185 17.58 -1.84 -9.14
C MET A 185 17.88 -1.34 -10.56
N ARG A 186 17.28 -0.22 -10.92
CA ARG A 186 17.45 0.47 -12.20
C ARG A 186 17.45 1.98 -12.04
N GLU A 187 18.10 2.68 -12.93
CA GLU A 187 18.09 4.14 -12.96
C GLU A 187 16.64 4.70 -13.11
N PRO A 188 16.31 5.78 -12.42
CA PRO A 188 17.16 6.60 -11.54
C PRO A 188 17.21 6.14 -10.07
N TYR A 189 16.92 4.88 -9.77
CA TYR A 189 16.92 4.27 -8.43
C TYR A 189 15.94 4.95 -7.49
N THR A 190 14.68 4.92 -7.87
CA THR A 190 13.58 5.50 -7.10
C THR A 190 13.05 4.50 -6.09
N CYS A 191 13.02 4.90 -4.82
CA CYS A 191 12.35 4.17 -3.76
C CYS A 191 10.89 4.64 -3.63
N LEU A 192 9.97 3.70 -3.48
CA LEU A 192 8.59 3.95 -3.10
C LEU A 192 8.47 3.69 -1.58
N LEU A 193 8.14 4.73 -0.83
CA LEU A 193 7.98 4.69 0.62
C LEU A 193 6.50 4.78 0.98
N TYR A 194 6.06 3.88 1.84
CA TYR A 194 4.73 3.82 2.41
C TYR A 194 4.86 3.64 3.91
N THR A 195 4.18 4.44 4.71
CA THR A 195 4.19 4.27 6.17
C THR A 195 3.09 5.08 6.83
N SER A 196 2.50 4.52 7.87
CA SER A 196 1.76 5.30 8.86
C SER A 196 2.69 5.55 10.07
N PRO A 197 2.48 6.65 10.83
CA PRO A 197 3.27 6.91 12.02
C PRO A 197 3.19 5.77 13.02
N SER A 198 4.37 5.30 13.47
CA SER A 198 4.47 4.35 14.57
C SER A 198 4.31 5.09 15.91
N PRO A 199 3.78 4.45 16.97
CA PRO A 199 3.82 5.02 18.33
C PRO A 199 5.21 5.39 18.82
N ARG A 200 6.28 4.91 18.17
CA ARG A 200 7.68 5.27 18.48
C ARG A 200 8.09 6.62 17.90
N ASP A 201 7.36 7.14 16.91
CA ASP A 201 7.71 8.40 16.23
C ASP A 201 7.32 9.64 17.06
N GLY A 202 6.68 9.46 18.20
CA GLY A 202 6.26 10.49 19.16
C GLY A 202 7.04 10.55 20.46
N LEU A 203 8.20 9.86 20.55
CA LEU A 203 9.07 9.88 21.73
C LEU A 203 10.37 10.63 21.47
#